data_0431bfd682f4cb7ab2b87317f1c24b24
#
_entry.id   0431bfd682f4cb7ab2b87317f1c24b24
#
_cell.length_a   1.000
_cell.length_b   1.000
_cell.length_c   1.000
_cell.angle_alpha   90.00
_cell.angle_beta   90.00
_cell.angle_gamma   90.00
#
_symmetry.space_group_name_H-M   'P 1'
#
loop_
_entity.id
_entity.type
_entity.pdbx_description
1 polymer ?
#
loop_
_entity_poly.entity_id
_entity_poly.type
_entity_poly.pdbx_seq_one_letter_code
_entity_poly.pdbx_strand_id
1 'polypeptide(L)' 'MDFIRTLLKTAAAKMTAEAVLVLEIGNEREHFEAAFPALEVVWLETSSGEDQVLLVERQALLTI' A
#
# COMPACT_ATOMS: atom_id res chain seq x y z
N MET A 1 -0.13 -9.42 -8.55
CA MET A 1 -0.08 -8.05 -8.00
C MET A 1 0.06 -6.93 -9.03
N ASP A 2 -0.05 -7.24 -10.32
CA ASP A 2 0.08 -6.20 -11.35
C ASP A 2 -0.99 -5.11 -11.23
N PHE A 3 -2.22 -5.51 -10.90
CA PHE A 3 -3.29 -4.54 -10.66
C PHE A 3 -2.94 -3.59 -9.51
N ILE A 4 -2.42 -4.12 -8.41
CA ILE A 4 -2.06 -3.31 -7.26
C ILE A 4 -0.88 -2.39 -7.61
N ARG A 5 0.11 -2.88 -8.35
CA ARG A 5 1.23 -2.05 -8.76
C ARG A 5 0.76 -0.86 -9.59
N THR A 6 -0.13 -1.09 -10.54
CA THR A 6 -0.70 -0.03 -11.38
C THR A 6 -1.49 0.95 -10.53
N LEU A 7 -2.29 0.44 -9.59
CA LEU A 7 -3.06 1.28 -8.68
C LEU A 7 -2.16 2.19 -7.85
N LEU A 8 -1.09 1.64 -7.29
CA LEU A 8 -0.17 2.40 -6.46
C LEU A 8 0.55 3.50 -7.26
N LYS A 9 0.99 3.19 -8.46
CA LYS A 9 1.65 4.18 -9.31
C LYS A 9 0.69 5.29 -9.73
N THR A 10 -0.53 4.93 -10.08
CA THR A 10 -1.55 5.91 -10.45
C THR A 10 -1.91 6.81 -9.27
N ALA A 11 -2.05 6.22 -8.09
CA ALA A 11 -2.35 6.98 -6.88
C ALA A 11 -1.22 7.97 -6.57
N ALA A 12 0.03 7.52 -6.66
CA ALA A 12 1.17 8.39 -6.39
C ALA A 12 1.20 9.62 -7.29
N ALA A 13 0.83 9.44 -8.55
CA ALA A 13 0.80 10.55 -9.52
C ALA A 13 -0.25 11.61 -9.17
N LYS A 14 -1.28 11.23 -8.42
CA LYS A 14 -2.39 12.11 -8.06
C LYS A 14 -2.31 12.62 -6.62
N MET A 15 -1.38 12.13 -5.83
CA MET A 15 -1.24 12.51 -4.44
C MET A 15 -0.38 13.75 -4.29
N THR A 16 -0.70 14.58 -3.29
CA THR A 16 0.18 15.67 -2.89
C THR A 16 1.39 15.10 -2.14
N ALA A 17 2.42 15.90 -1.94
CA ALA A 17 3.64 15.45 -1.28
C ALA A 17 3.41 14.93 0.13
N GLU A 18 2.38 15.42 0.81
CA GLU A 18 2.06 15.04 2.19
C GLU A 18 0.93 14.03 2.30
N ALA A 19 0.39 13.58 1.17
CA ALA A 19 -0.74 12.66 1.17
C ALA A 19 -0.30 11.26 1.56
N VAL A 20 -1.24 10.51 2.13
CA VAL A 20 -1.07 9.09 2.41
C VAL A 20 -2.17 8.31 1.71
N LEU A 21 -1.89 7.07 1.37
CA LEU A 21 -2.86 6.16 0.79
C LEU A 21 -3.20 5.09 1.81
N VAL A 22 -4.50 4.87 2.02
CA VAL A 22 -4.97 3.75 2.85
C VAL A 22 -5.62 2.75 1.92
N LEU A 23 -5.17 1.52 1.99
CA LEU A 23 -5.63 0.47 1.08
C LEU A 23 -6.01 -0.77 1.87
N GLU A 24 -7.19 -1.33 1.56
CA GLU A 24 -7.62 -2.59 2.11
C GLU A 24 -7.37 -3.69 1.08
N ILE A 25 -6.63 -4.73 1.47
CA ILE A 25 -6.25 -5.81 0.56
C ILE A 25 -6.71 -7.19 1.06
N GLY A 26 -7.57 -7.24 2.07
CA GLY A 26 -8.03 -8.51 2.61
C GLY A 26 -6.88 -9.35 3.15
N ASN A 27 -6.88 -10.63 2.86
CA ASN A 27 -5.87 -11.57 3.37
C ASN A 27 -4.66 -11.71 2.43
N GLU A 28 -4.25 -10.64 1.78
CA GLU A 28 -3.21 -10.67 0.75
C GLU A 28 -1.86 -10.09 1.22
N ARG A 29 -1.65 -9.94 2.53
CA ARG A 29 -0.43 -9.35 3.05
C ARG A 29 0.84 -10.05 2.54
N GLU A 30 0.86 -11.38 2.60
CA GLU A 30 2.03 -12.14 2.17
C GLU A 30 2.35 -11.90 0.69
N HIS A 31 1.32 -11.91 -0.15
CA HIS A 31 1.50 -11.64 -1.57
C HIS A 31 1.96 -10.21 -1.81
N PHE A 32 1.41 -9.27 -1.06
CA PHE A 32 1.79 -7.87 -1.16
C PHE A 32 3.26 -7.68 -0.79
N GLU A 33 3.68 -8.24 0.34
CA GLU A 33 5.06 -8.11 0.79
C GLU A 33 6.05 -8.79 -0.17
N ALA A 34 5.64 -9.88 -0.78
CA ALA A 34 6.48 -10.55 -1.79
C ALA A 34 6.61 -9.71 -3.07
N ALA A 35 5.55 -9.01 -3.45
CA ALA A 35 5.56 -8.18 -4.66
C ALA A 35 6.29 -6.85 -4.45
N PHE A 36 6.27 -6.32 -3.22
CA PHE A 36 6.85 -5.01 -2.90
C PHE A 36 7.75 -5.10 -1.67
N PRO A 37 8.84 -5.88 -1.74
CA PRO A 37 9.66 -6.14 -0.56
C PRO A 37 10.37 -4.91 0.00
N ALA A 38 10.60 -3.90 -0.82
CA ALA A 38 11.28 -2.67 -0.40
C ALA A 38 10.32 -1.54 -0.05
N LEU A 39 9.02 -1.74 -0.22
CA LEU A 39 8.05 -0.70 0.03
C LEU A 39 7.74 -0.60 1.53
N GLU A 40 7.92 0.58 2.09
CA GLU A 40 7.59 0.81 3.49
C GLU A 40 6.12 1.14 3.64
N VAL A 41 5.41 0.34 4.41
CA VAL A 41 3.99 0.55 4.70
C VAL A 41 3.74 0.33 6.18
N VAL A 42 2.65 0.90 6.69
CA VAL A 42 2.18 0.65 8.05
C VAL A 42 0.93 -0.22 7.96
N TRP A 43 0.96 -1.37 8.63
CA TRP A 43 -0.19 -2.24 8.70
C TRP A 43 -1.06 -1.82 9.88
N LEU A 44 -2.35 -1.61 9.61
CA LEU A 44 -3.29 -1.12 10.61
C LEU A 44 -4.14 -2.28 11.13
N GLU A 45 -4.38 -2.28 12.45
CA GLU A 45 -5.34 -3.21 13.04
C GLU A 45 -6.73 -2.63 12.88
N THR A 46 -7.66 -3.45 12.46
CA THR A 46 -9.05 -3.04 12.29
C THR A 46 -9.97 -4.04 12.97
N SER A 47 -11.23 -3.68 13.10
CA SER A 47 -12.24 -4.60 13.63
C SER A 47 -12.50 -5.80 12.72
N SER A 48 -12.09 -5.72 11.48
CA SER A 48 -12.22 -6.81 10.49
C SER A 48 -11.08 -7.82 10.55
N GLY A 49 -10.01 -7.51 11.30
CA GLY A 49 -8.84 -8.37 11.40
C GLY A 49 -7.56 -7.59 11.28
N GLU A 50 -6.44 -8.29 11.45
CA GLU A 50 -5.11 -7.73 11.33
C GLU A 50 -4.60 -7.91 9.91
N ASP A 51 -3.65 -7.05 9.51
CA ASP A 51 -2.91 -7.20 8.26
C ASP A 51 -3.76 -7.10 6.99
N GLN A 52 -4.93 -6.47 7.09
CA GLN A 52 -5.81 -6.31 5.94
C GLN A 52 -5.83 -4.88 5.40
N VAL A 53 -5.43 -3.91 6.21
CA VAL A 53 -5.41 -2.50 5.81
C VAL A 53 -4.01 -1.96 5.98
N LEU A 54 -3.52 -1.29 4.97
CA LEU A 54 -2.20 -0.67 5.03
C LEU A 54 -2.30 0.82 4.76
N LEU A 55 -1.33 1.54 5.29
CA LEU A 55 -1.14 2.97 5.03
C LEU A 55 0.24 3.15 4.42
N VAL A 56 0.32 3.90 3.34
CA VAL A 56 1.58 4.16 2.66
C VAL A 56 1.68 5.62 2.26
N GLU A 57 2.84 6.20 2.49
CA GLU A 57 3.10 7.59 2.11
C GLU A 57 3.51 7.68 0.64
N ARG A 58 3.24 8.84 0.04
CA ARG A 58 3.57 9.08 -1.36
C ARG A 58 5.05 8.83 -1.65
N GLN A 59 5.94 9.27 -0.74
CA GLN A 59 7.37 9.11 -0.95
C GLN A 59 7.76 7.64 -1.08
N ALA A 60 7.13 6.77 -0.28
CA ALA A 60 7.37 5.33 -0.39
C ALA A 60 6.90 4.80 -1.73
N LEU A 61 5.76 5.29 -2.22
CA LEU A 61 5.22 4.86 -3.51
C LEU A 61 6.12 5.23 -4.69
N LEU A 62 6.90 6.30 -4.56
CA LEU A 62 7.79 6.73 -5.63
C LEU A 62 8.97 5.79 -5.82
N THR A 63 9.17 4.83 -4.92
CA THR A 63 10.26 3.86 -5.02
C THR A 63 9.89 2.59 -5.78
N ILE A 64 8.63 2.41 -6.12
CA ILE A 64 8.19 1.21 -6.84
C ILE A 64 8.23 1.38 -8.34
#